data_bcdd5a67514115154029966ee3cb02cc
#
_entry.id   bcdd5a67514115154029966ee3cb02cc
#
_cell.length_a   1.000
_cell.length_b   1.000
_cell.length_c   1.000
_cell.angle_alpha   90.00
_cell.angle_beta   90.00
_cell.angle_gamma   90.00
#
_symmetry.space_group_name_H-M   'P 1'
#
loop_
_entity.id
_entity.type
_entity.pdbx_description
1 polymer ?
#
loop_
_entity_poly.entity_id
_entity_poly.type
_entity_poly.pdbx_seq_one_letter_code
_entity_poly.pdbx_strand_id
1 'polypeptide(L)'
;AKDLDAFAKRVARLPLKFQPGSKYHYSIAVDITGLVVQRISGMTFDEYLQDNIFAPLGMKDTFFEVPRSARERFLPNYFFDPESGKPVDISLAPPPLNSRKNVAMQDYASVSLYSGGGGLVSTAMDYARFAEAMRNGGSLNGLRILGPKTVDYISTNHLSAGSGLAGFGEQPGVEAVDSVLGFGLGFGVVTDTTKTDVVGSVGEYN
;
A
#
# COMPACT_ATOMS: atom_id res chain seq x y z
N ALA A 1 5.59 -11.10 13.56
CA ALA A 1 4.58 -12.15 13.67
C ALA A 1 4.96 -13.29 12.73
N LYS A 2 4.52 -14.49 13.03
CA LYS A 2 4.82 -15.69 12.26
C LYS A 2 4.07 -15.70 10.90
N ASP A 3 2.85 -15.19 10.90
CA ASP A 3 1.93 -15.14 9.77
C ASP A 3 0.84 -14.10 10.04
N LEU A 4 -0.06 -13.87 9.09
CA LEU A 4 -1.18 -12.92 9.21
C LEU A 4 -2.15 -13.29 10.35
N ASP A 5 -2.38 -14.57 10.61
CA ASP A 5 -3.22 -15.03 11.73
C ASP A 5 -2.63 -14.65 13.09
N ALA A 6 -1.34 -14.92 13.28
CA ALA A 6 -0.62 -14.56 14.49
C ALA A 6 -0.53 -13.04 14.66
N PHE A 7 -0.36 -12.32 13.55
CA PHE A 7 -0.38 -10.86 13.53
C PHE A 7 -1.73 -10.31 14.01
N ALA A 8 -2.82 -10.74 13.39
CA ALA A 8 -4.18 -10.30 13.75
C ALA A 8 -4.54 -10.62 15.21
N LYS A 9 -4.17 -11.81 15.71
CA LYS A 9 -4.38 -12.19 17.12
C LYS A 9 -3.63 -11.28 18.10
N ARG A 10 -2.45 -10.79 17.71
CA ARG A 10 -1.69 -9.83 18.54
C ARG A 10 -2.34 -8.45 18.53
N VAL A 11 -2.71 -7.98 17.34
CA VAL A 11 -3.37 -6.68 17.14
C VAL A 11 -4.72 -6.62 17.88
N ALA A 12 -5.51 -7.68 17.83
CA ALA A 12 -6.80 -7.75 18.51
C ALA A 12 -6.74 -7.61 20.05
N ARG A 13 -5.54 -7.69 20.63
CA ARG A 13 -5.34 -7.45 22.08
C ARG A 13 -5.07 -5.98 22.41
N LEU A 14 -4.87 -5.15 21.43
CA LEU A 14 -4.62 -3.72 21.63
C LEU A 14 -5.95 -2.97 21.75
N PRO A 15 -6.03 -1.95 22.62
CA PRO A 15 -7.23 -1.13 22.70
C PRO A 15 -7.40 -0.32 21.41
N LEU A 16 -8.65 -0.08 21.03
CA LEU A 16 -8.98 0.83 19.94
C LEU A 16 -8.66 2.28 20.33
N LYS A 17 -8.14 3.07 19.41
CA LYS A 17 -7.87 4.50 19.62
C LYS A 17 -9.15 5.34 19.67
N PHE A 18 -10.18 4.91 18.94
CA PHE A 18 -11.49 5.55 18.82
C PHE A 18 -12.53 4.53 18.33
N GLN A 19 -13.79 4.90 18.31
CA GLN A 19 -14.84 4.03 17.83
C GLN A 19 -14.68 3.75 16.32
N PRO A 20 -14.82 2.49 15.88
CA PRO A 20 -14.79 2.15 14.46
C PRO A 20 -15.75 3.00 13.63
N GLY A 21 -15.31 3.46 12.46
CA GLY A 21 -16.11 4.30 11.56
C GLY A 21 -16.16 5.79 11.91
N SER A 22 -15.64 6.22 13.07
CA SER A 22 -15.72 7.63 13.48
C SER A 22 -14.64 8.51 12.87
N LYS A 23 -13.51 7.93 12.47
CA LYS A 23 -12.35 8.66 11.90
C LYS A 23 -11.57 7.76 10.96
N TYR A 24 -10.97 8.38 9.95
CA TYR A 24 -9.89 7.76 9.20
C TYR A 24 -8.62 7.69 10.06
N HIS A 25 -7.89 6.60 9.98
CA HIS A 25 -6.59 6.47 10.62
C HIS A 25 -5.69 5.53 9.81
N TYR A 26 -4.60 6.08 9.30
CA TYR A 26 -3.60 5.28 8.60
C TYR A 26 -2.91 4.31 9.57
N SER A 27 -3.05 3.04 9.31
CA SER A 27 -2.48 1.97 10.12
C SER A 27 -2.48 0.63 9.34
N ILE A 28 -2.55 -0.47 10.07
CA ILE A 28 -2.41 -1.86 9.64
C ILE A 28 -3.68 -2.48 9.03
N ALA A 29 -4.68 -1.69 8.68
CA ALA A 29 -5.95 -2.22 8.18
C ALA A 29 -5.78 -3.07 6.92
N VAL A 30 -4.84 -2.70 6.04
CA VAL A 30 -4.57 -3.43 4.79
C VAL A 30 -3.95 -4.81 5.07
N ASP A 31 -3.16 -4.97 6.14
CA ASP A 31 -2.69 -6.28 6.59
C ASP A 31 -3.84 -7.18 7.05
N ILE A 32 -4.80 -6.60 7.78
CA ILE A 32 -6.02 -7.33 8.19
C ILE A 32 -6.87 -7.68 6.97
N THR A 33 -6.95 -6.80 5.97
CA THR A 33 -7.62 -7.11 4.69
C THR A 33 -6.95 -8.30 3.99
N GLY A 34 -5.62 -8.39 4.00
CA GLY A 34 -4.90 -9.55 3.49
C GLY A 34 -5.32 -10.86 4.19
N LEU A 35 -5.49 -10.83 5.51
CA LEU A 35 -6.03 -11.98 6.25
C LEU A 35 -7.48 -12.32 5.83
N VAL A 36 -8.32 -11.32 5.60
CA VAL A 36 -9.70 -11.53 5.13
C VAL A 36 -9.68 -12.22 3.77
N VAL A 37 -8.81 -11.79 2.84
CA VAL A 37 -8.63 -12.45 1.54
C VAL A 37 -8.24 -13.92 1.71
N GLN A 38 -7.27 -14.24 2.57
CA GLN A 38 -6.89 -15.63 2.87
C GLN A 38 -8.08 -16.46 3.37
N ARG A 39 -8.88 -15.89 4.25
CA ARG A 39 -10.02 -16.61 4.86
C ARG A 39 -11.15 -16.88 3.87
N ILE A 40 -11.41 -15.94 2.97
CA ILE A 40 -12.48 -16.07 1.97
C ILE A 40 -12.05 -16.98 0.82
N SER A 41 -10.80 -16.85 0.36
CA SER A 41 -10.29 -17.61 -0.78
C SER A 41 -9.87 -19.04 -0.44
N GLY A 42 -9.47 -19.29 0.81
CA GLY A 42 -8.83 -20.53 1.24
C GLY A 42 -7.37 -20.69 0.75
N MET A 43 -6.82 -19.65 0.13
CA MET A 43 -5.43 -19.58 -0.36
C MET A 43 -4.57 -18.75 0.61
N THR A 44 -3.24 -18.89 0.56
CA THR A 44 -2.37 -17.91 1.19
C THR A 44 -2.45 -16.58 0.44
N PHE A 45 -2.12 -15.46 1.11
CA PHE A 45 -2.30 -14.14 0.51
C PHE A 45 -1.39 -13.90 -0.70
N ASP A 46 -0.17 -14.42 -0.66
CA ASP A 46 0.78 -14.37 -1.78
C ASP A 46 0.30 -15.21 -2.97
N GLU A 47 -0.17 -16.46 -2.74
CA GLU A 47 -0.75 -17.30 -3.78
C GLU A 47 -1.96 -16.64 -4.43
N TYR A 48 -2.85 -16.06 -3.61
CA TYR A 48 -4.03 -15.37 -4.13
C TYR A 48 -3.66 -14.20 -5.05
N LEU A 49 -2.72 -13.35 -4.64
CA LEU A 49 -2.27 -12.21 -5.45
C LEU A 49 -1.55 -12.68 -6.72
N GLN A 50 -0.72 -13.72 -6.59
CA GLN A 50 -0.01 -14.30 -7.74
C GLN A 50 -0.98 -14.78 -8.81
N ASP A 51 -1.99 -15.58 -8.43
CA ASP A 51 -2.87 -16.22 -9.39
C ASP A 51 -3.93 -15.28 -9.97
N ASN A 52 -4.40 -14.33 -9.17
CA ASN A 52 -5.53 -13.47 -9.55
C ASN A 52 -5.12 -12.07 -10.04
N ILE A 53 -3.89 -11.63 -9.77
CA ILE A 53 -3.43 -10.28 -10.15
C ILE A 53 -2.11 -10.33 -10.92
N PHE A 54 -1.04 -10.88 -10.30
CA PHE A 54 0.30 -10.74 -10.87
C PHE A 54 0.47 -11.54 -12.16
N ALA A 55 0.09 -12.82 -12.18
CA ALA A 55 0.19 -13.65 -13.36
C ALA A 55 -0.72 -13.16 -14.51
N PRO A 56 -2.03 -12.86 -14.29
CA PRO A 56 -2.89 -12.29 -15.33
C PRO A 56 -2.39 -10.99 -15.95
N LEU A 57 -1.78 -10.11 -15.14
CA LEU A 57 -1.23 -8.84 -15.62
C LEU A 57 0.21 -8.92 -16.14
N GLY A 58 0.84 -10.10 -16.03
CA GLY A 58 2.23 -10.30 -16.44
C GLY A 58 3.24 -9.56 -15.56
N MET A 59 2.92 -9.36 -14.26
CA MET A 59 3.77 -8.72 -13.26
C MET A 59 4.78 -9.73 -12.73
N LYS A 60 5.83 -9.98 -13.48
CA LYS A 60 6.80 -11.08 -13.27
C LYS A 60 7.83 -10.79 -12.19
N ASP A 61 7.98 -9.55 -11.81
CA ASP A 61 8.95 -9.07 -10.84
C ASP A 61 8.26 -8.41 -9.62
N THR A 62 7.08 -8.93 -9.26
CA THR A 62 6.32 -8.50 -8.08
C THR A 62 6.19 -9.66 -7.10
N PHE A 63 6.75 -9.50 -5.89
CA PHE A 63 6.89 -10.60 -4.92
C PHE A 63 6.72 -10.09 -3.49
N PHE A 64 6.31 -10.98 -2.59
CA PHE A 64 6.57 -10.82 -1.15
C PHE A 64 7.99 -11.28 -0.79
N GLU A 65 8.41 -12.42 -1.33
CA GLU A 65 9.75 -12.96 -1.16
C GLU A 65 10.50 -12.89 -2.50
N VAL A 66 11.64 -12.21 -2.51
CA VAL A 66 12.45 -12.04 -3.73
C VAL A 66 13.10 -13.39 -4.09
N PRO A 67 12.74 -13.98 -5.22
CA PRO A 67 13.31 -15.25 -5.64
C PRO A 67 14.84 -15.11 -5.88
N ARG A 68 15.56 -16.19 -5.68
CA ARG A 68 17.02 -16.19 -5.79
C ARG A 68 17.52 -15.63 -7.12
N SER A 69 16.79 -15.88 -8.21
CA SER A 69 17.11 -15.39 -9.56
C SER A 69 16.95 -13.87 -9.73
N ALA A 70 16.23 -13.20 -8.83
CA ALA A 70 15.98 -11.76 -8.90
C ALA A 70 16.81 -10.94 -7.88
N ARG A 71 17.51 -11.61 -6.95
CA ARG A 71 18.22 -10.93 -5.84
C ARG A 71 19.31 -9.97 -6.29
N GLU A 72 20.01 -10.26 -7.37
CA GLU A 72 21.05 -9.37 -7.92
C GLU A 72 20.46 -8.06 -8.50
N ARG A 73 19.17 -8.06 -8.85
CA ARG A 73 18.46 -6.87 -9.35
C ARG A 73 17.71 -6.14 -8.25
N PHE A 74 17.64 -6.70 -7.05
CA PHE A 74 16.96 -6.09 -5.92
C PHE A 74 17.83 -4.98 -5.35
N LEU A 75 17.40 -3.74 -5.56
CA LEU A 75 18.15 -2.56 -5.12
C LEU A 75 18.04 -2.37 -3.60
N PRO A 76 19.09 -1.85 -2.96
CA PRO A 76 19.01 -1.45 -1.57
C PRO A 76 18.03 -0.30 -1.38
N ASN A 77 17.48 -0.19 -0.18
CA ASN A 77 16.64 0.94 0.22
C ASN A 77 17.52 2.01 0.87
N TYR A 78 17.27 3.28 0.53
CA TYR A 78 18.04 4.41 1.01
C TYR A 78 17.18 5.34 1.86
N PHE A 79 17.76 5.94 2.88
CA PHE A 79 17.21 7.11 3.54
C PHE A 79 18.12 8.32 3.30
N PHE A 80 17.54 9.50 3.33
CA PHE A 80 18.31 10.73 3.27
C PHE A 80 18.77 11.07 4.69
N ASP A 81 20.10 11.08 4.89
CA ASP A 81 20.68 11.47 6.15
C ASP A 81 20.81 13.02 6.20
N PRO A 82 20.08 13.68 7.09
CA PRO A 82 20.10 15.14 7.17
C PRO A 82 21.44 15.72 7.66
N GLU A 83 22.26 14.92 8.36
CA GLU A 83 23.56 15.38 8.87
C GLU A 83 24.62 15.40 7.77
N SER A 84 24.69 14.34 6.98
CA SER A 84 25.64 14.26 5.86
C SER A 84 25.12 14.85 4.55
N GLY A 85 23.81 15.11 4.43
CA GLY A 85 23.16 15.56 3.20
C GLY A 85 23.20 14.53 2.06
N LYS A 86 23.34 13.23 2.37
CA LYS A 86 23.52 12.16 1.38
C LYS A 86 22.51 11.02 1.60
N PRO A 87 22.15 10.30 0.51
CA PRO A 87 21.44 9.03 0.64
C PRO A 87 22.36 7.98 1.26
N VAL A 88 21.87 7.27 2.26
CA VAL A 88 22.57 6.18 2.96
C VAL A 88 21.75 4.91 2.84
N ASP A 89 22.40 3.83 2.48
CA ASP A 89 21.80 2.49 2.46
C ASP A 89 21.42 2.07 3.88
N ILE A 90 20.11 1.81 4.10
CA ILE A 90 19.61 1.44 5.42
C ILE A 90 20.12 0.08 5.92
N SER A 91 20.65 -0.75 5.02
CA SER A 91 21.27 -2.02 5.39
C SER A 91 22.65 -1.85 6.02
N LEU A 92 23.33 -0.76 5.70
CA LEU A 92 24.70 -0.45 6.17
C LEU A 92 24.72 0.45 7.40
N ALA A 93 23.69 1.26 7.58
CA ALA A 93 23.56 2.15 8.73
C ALA A 93 22.10 2.16 9.21
N PRO A 94 21.85 1.81 10.49
CA PRO A 94 20.50 1.91 11.02
C PRO A 94 20.05 3.37 10.95
N PRO A 95 18.78 3.61 10.55
CA PRO A 95 18.25 4.96 10.49
C PRO A 95 18.38 5.67 11.84
N PRO A 96 18.59 7.01 11.85
CA PRO A 96 18.74 7.79 13.09
C PRO A 96 17.59 7.51 14.06
N LEU A 97 17.87 7.62 15.35
CA LEU A 97 17.01 7.26 16.48
C LEU A 97 15.59 7.87 16.46
N ASN A 98 15.37 8.92 15.68
CA ASN A 98 14.09 9.61 15.51
C ASN A 98 13.29 9.14 14.27
N SER A 99 13.91 8.41 13.35
CA SER A 99 13.18 7.72 12.29
C SER A 99 12.61 6.46 12.90
N ARG A 100 11.30 6.27 12.82
CA ARG A 100 10.49 5.18 13.38
C ARG A 100 11.30 3.91 13.67
N LYS A 101 11.76 3.75 14.89
CA LYS A 101 12.73 2.76 15.40
C LYS A 101 12.40 1.29 15.18
N ASN A 102 11.36 0.96 14.43
CA ASN A 102 10.86 -0.40 14.30
C ASN A 102 10.50 -0.81 12.87
N VAL A 103 11.05 -0.17 11.87
CA VAL A 103 11.13 -0.85 10.58
C VAL A 103 12.26 -1.87 10.75
N ALA A 104 11.94 -2.98 11.39
CA ALA A 104 12.77 -4.16 11.24
C ALA A 104 12.90 -4.34 9.73
N MET A 105 14.13 -4.26 9.24
CA MET A 105 14.39 -4.48 7.82
C MET A 105 13.80 -5.83 7.48
N GLN A 106 12.79 -5.84 6.60
CA GLN A 106 12.19 -7.09 6.19
C GLN A 106 13.25 -7.84 5.39
N ASP A 107 13.56 -9.06 5.83
CA ASP A 107 14.38 -9.95 5.04
C ASP A 107 13.52 -10.48 3.89
N TYR A 108 13.63 -9.83 2.74
CA TYR A 108 12.93 -10.25 1.53
C TYR A 108 13.46 -11.55 0.92
N ALA A 109 14.48 -12.16 1.52
CA ALA A 109 14.96 -13.48 1.13
C ALA A 109 14.28 -14.62 1.90
N SER A 110 13.55 -14.29 2.99
CA SER A 110 12.78 -15.25 3.79
C SER A 110 11.62 -14.54 4.50
N VAL A 111 10.48 -14.52 3.86
CA VAL A 111 9.31 -13.79 4.33
C VAL A 111 8.30 -14.74 4.96
N SER A 112 7.93 -14.48 6.20
CA SER A 112 6.89 -15.25 6.91
C SER A 112 5.56 -14.51 7.05
N LEU A 113 5.58 -13.18 6.94
CA LEU A 113 4.40 -12.32 7.04
C LEU A 113 4.15 -11.62 5.71
N TYR A 114 3.17 -12.05 4.97
CA TYR A 114 2.74 -11.42 3.73
C TYR A 114 1.92 -10.16 4.03
N SER A 115 2.62 -9.08 4.36
CA SER A 115 2.00 -7.81 4.75
C SER A 115 1.30 -7.13 3.59
N GLY A 116 -0.01 -6.94 3.69
CA GLY A 116 -0.78 -6.19 2.69
C GLY A 116 -0.47 -4.70 2.69
N GLY A 117 0.04 -4.17 3.81
CA GLY A 117 0.32 -2.75 3.99
C GLY A 117 1.70 -2.29 3.49
N GLY A 118 2.60 -3.21 3.07
CA GLY A 118 3.95 -2.80 2.65
C GLY A 118 4.91 -3.96 2.41
N GLY A 119 4.42 -5.18 2.23
CA GLY A 119 5.26 -6.38 2.09
C GLY A 119 5.77 -6.66 0.68
N LEU A 120 5.19 -6.03 -0.34
CA LEU A 120 5.56 -6.31 -1.73
C LEU A 120 6.80 -5.53 -2.17
N VAL A 121 7.61 -6.18 -2.98
CA VAL A 121 8.60 -5.55 -3.85
C VAL A 121 8.13 -5.67 -5.29
N SER A 122 8.48 -4.70 -6.13
CA SER A 122 8.02 -4.66 -7.52
C SER A 122 8.99 -3.86 -8.40
N THR A 123 8.66 -3.74 -9.66
CA THR A 123 9.30 -2.84 -10.61
C THR A 123 8.34 -1.76 -11.08
N ALA A 124 8.87 -0.64 -11.54
CA ALA A 124 8.06 0.42 -12.14
C ALA A 124 7.21 -0.10 -13.32
N MET A 125 7.73 -1.05 -14.09
CA MET A 125 7.01 -1.63 -15.23
C MET A 125 5.85 -2.52 -14.78
N ASP A 126 6.03 -3.34 -13.75
CA ASP A 126 4.96 -4.18 -13.21
C ASP A 126 3.86 -3.32 -12.58
N TYR A 127 4.26 -2.30 -11.81
CA TYR A 127 3.30 -1.35 -11.25
C TYR A 127 2.54 -0.59 -12.36
N ALA A 128 3.22 -0.19 -13.44
CA ALA A 128 2.57 0.45 -14.59
C ALA A 128 1.53 -0.48 -15.25
N ARG A 129 1.75 -1.79 -15.30
CA ARG A 129 0.75 -2.76 -15.80
C ARG A 129 -0.49 -2.79 -14.92
N PHE A 130 -0.31 -2.78 -13.61
CA PHE A 130 -1.43 -2.70 -12.67
C PHE A 130 -2.20 -1.38 -12.83
N ALA A 131 -1.49 -0.24 -12.86
CA ALA A 131 -2.10 1.07 -13.05
C ALA A 131 -2.87 1.16 -14.38
N GLU A 132 -2.30 0.64 -15.46
CA GLU A 132 -2.96 0.59 -16.78
C GLU A 132 -4.21 -0.32 -16.77
N ALA A 133 -4.16 -1.46 -16.07
CA ALA A 133 -5.34 -2.29 -15.90
C ALA A 133 -6.45 -1.55 -15.16
N MET A 134 -6.11 -0.82 -14.10
CA MET A 134 -7.07 0.00 -13.35
C MET A 134 -7.64 1.12 -14.22
N ARG A 135 -6.79 1.87 -14.96
CA ARG A 135 -7.20 2.91 -15.90
C ARG A 135 -8.17 2.41 -16.97
N ASN A 136 -8.04 1.16 -17.40
CA ASN A 136 -8.88 0.50 -18.39
C ASN A 136 -10.08 -0.24 -17.76
N GLY A 137 -10.55 0.18 -16.59
CA GLY A 137 -11.71 -0.41 -15.93
C GLY A 137 -11.50 -1.87 -15.51
N GLY A 138 -10.29 -2.19 -15.05
CA GLY A 138 -9.92 -3.49 -14.49
C GLY A 138 -9.46 -4.53 -15.52
N SER A 139 -8.99 -4.11 -16.70
CA SER A 139 -8.52 -5.04 -17.73
C SER A 139 -7.23 -4.59 -18.42
N LEU A 140 -6.39 -5.56 -18.80
CA LEU A 140 -5.16 -5.35 -19.56
C LEU A 140 -4.98 -6.49 -20.58
N ASN A 141 -4.66 -6.13 -21.83
CA ASN A 141 -4.40 -7.10 -22.91
C ASN A 141 -5.48 -8.18 -23.08
N GLY A 142 -6.76 -7.79 -22.90
CA GLY A 142 -7.89 -8.72 -23.03
C GLY A 142 -8.19 -9.55 -21.77
N LEU A 143 -7.32 -9.52 -20.76
CA LEU A 143 -7.58 -10.17 -19.47
C LEU A 143 -8.21 -9.17 -18.50
N ARG A 144 -9.17 -9.64 -17.71
CA ARG A 144 -9.90 -8.84 -16.74
C ARG A 144 -9.65 -9.35 -15.32
N ILE A 145 -9.19 -8.47 -14.44
CA ILE A 145 -9.03 -8.74 -13.00
C ILE A 145 -10.19 -8.18 -12.17
N LEU A 146 -10.82 -7.08 -12.62
CA LEU A 146 -11.96 -6.44 -11.96
C LEU A 146 -12.99 -5.99 -12.98
N GLY A 147 -14.26 -5.92 -12.59
CA GLY A 147 -15.29 -5.28 -13.38
C GLY A 147 -15.16 -3.76 -13.37
N PRO A 148 -15.58 -3.04 -14.46
CA PRO A 148 -15.45 -1.59 -14.53
C PRO A 148 -16.20 -0.89 -13.40
N LYS A 149 -17.41 -1.33 -13.06
CA LYS A 149 -18.18 -0.77 -11.93
C LYS A 149 -17.49 -0.98 -10.58
N THR A 150 -16.71 -2.05 -10.43
CA THR A 150 -15.91 -2.27 -9.23
C THR A 150 -14.75 -1.27 -9.18
N VAL A 151 -14.09 -1.02 -10.30
CA VAL A 151 -13.03 0.00 -10.39
C VAL A 151 -13.60 1.38 -10.07
N ASP A 152 -14.72 1.76 -10.66
CA ASP A 152 -15.40 3.02 -10.35
C ASP A 152 -15.73 3.14 -8.86
N TYR A 153 -16.22 2.06 -8.25
CA TYR A 153 -16.58 2.04 -6.84
C TYR A 153 -15.35 2.19 -5.93
N ILE A 154 -14.29 1.43 -6.15
CA ILE A 154 -13.09 1.50 -5.30
C ILE A 154 -12.30 2.80 -5.45
N SER A 155 -12.43 3.50 -6.58
CA SER A 155 -11.82 4.80 -6.85
C SER A 155 -12.74 5.99 -6.53
N THR A 156 -13.86 5.76 -5.88
CA THR A 156 -14.76 6.82 -5.39
C THR A 156 -14.40 7.16 -3.93
N ASN A 157 -14.58 8.43 -3.53
CA ASN A 157 -14.37 8.82 -2.14
C ASN A 157 -15.42 8.19 -1.21
N HIS A 158 -14.96 7.40 -0.24
CA HIS A 158 -15.79 6.73 0.77
C HIS A 158 -15.71 7.36 2.16
N LEU A 159 -14.94 8.43 2.34
CA LEU A 159 -14.90 9.14 3.62
C LEU A 159 -16.21 9.85 3.88
N SER A 160 -16.64 9.86 5.13
CA SER A 160 -17.82 10.61 5.55
C SER A 160 -17.61 12.11 5.32
N ALA A 161 -18.70 12.83 5.02
CA ALA A 161 -18.64 14.27 4.82
C ALA A 161 -17.99 14.97 6.03
N GLY A 162 -16.97 15.78 5.76
CA GLY A 162 -16.20 16.50 6.79
C GLY A 162 -15.11 15.68 7.49
N SER A 163 -14.94 14.39 7.17
CA SER A 163 -13.77 13.63 7.57
C SER A 163 -12.77 13.66 6.42
N GLY A 164 -11.78 14.56 6.51
CA GLY A 164 -10.61 14.55 5.63
C GLY A 164 -9.66 13.40 5.97
N LEU A 165 -8.55 13.34 5.26
CA LEU A 165 -7.43 12.43 5.56
C LEU A 165 -6.64 12.83 6.83
N ALA A 166 -7.25 13.58 7.74
CA ALA A 166 -6.67 14.08 9.00
C ALA A 166 -6.03 13.00 9.90
N GLY A 167 -5.85 11.81 9.41
CA GLY A 167 -5.17 10.71 10.05
C GLY A 167 -3.95 10.20 9.30
N PHE A 168 -3.53 10.85 8.22
CA PHE A 168 -2.28 10.51 7.53
C PHE A 168 -1.03 10.84 8.35
N GLY A 169 -1.25 11.31 9.56
CA GLY A 169 -0.25 11.64 10.55
C GLY A 169 -0.04 13.15 10.63
N GLU A 170 0.30 13.59 11.83
CA GLU A 170 0.76 14.93 12.14
C GLU A 170 2.13 15.20 11.47
N GLN A 171 2.18 15.09 10.13
CA GLN A 171 3.38 15.42 9.37
C GLN A 171 3.24 16.84 8.84
N PRO A 172 4.22 17.72 9.08
CA PRO A 172 4.23 19.06 8.49
C PRO A 172 4.09 19.00 6.97
N GLY A 173 3.09 19.68 6.41
CA GLY A 173 2.81 19.73 4.98
C GLY A 173 1.70 18.80 4.48
N VAL A 174 1.13 17.93 5.32
CA VAL A 174 -0.01 17.07 4.96
C VAL A 174 -1.35 17.80 5.10
N GLU A 175 -1.40 18.88 5.88
CA GLU A 175 -2.61 19.69 6.10
C GLU A 175 -3.21 20.26 4.80
N ALA A 176 -2.37 20.58 3.81
CA ALA A 176 -2.84 21.05 2.51
C ALA A 176 -3.46 19.94 1.64
N VAL A 177 -3.09 18.69 1.86
CA VAL A 177 -3.56 17.52 1.12
C VAL A 177 -4.94 17.09 1.61
N ASP A 178 -5.25 17.29 2.89
CA ASP A 178 -6.52 16.93 3.52
C ASP A 178 -7.75 17.61 2.89
N SER A 179 -7.57 18.78 2.27
CA SER A 179 -8.68 19.54 1.71
C SER A 179 -9.01 19.18 0.27
N VAL A 180 -8.14 18.47 -0.43
CA VAL A 180 -8.27 18.15 -1.87
C VAL A 180 -8.40 16.66 -2.15
N LEU A 181 -8.03 15.80 -1.16
CA LEU A 181 -8.09 14.36 -1.31
C LEU A 181 -9.18 13.73 -0.42
N GLY A 182 -9.97 12.88 -1.03
CA GLY A 182 -10.74 11.84 -0.37
C GLY A 182 -9.98 10.52 -0.38
N PHE A 183 -10.62 9.45 0.09
CA PHE A 183 -10.05 8.12 0.08
C PHE A 183 -11.07 7.09 -0.40
N GLY A 184 -10.67 6.32 -1.40
CA GLY A 184 -11.40 5.18 -1.91
C GLY A 184 -11.10 3.90 -1.13
N LEU A 185 -11.20 2.76 -1.78
CA LEU A 185 -10.82 1.49 -1.17
C LEU A 185 -9.37 1.16 -1.54
N GLY A 186 -8.43 1.89 -0.94
CA GLY A 186 -7.00 1.73 -1.15
C GLY A 186 -6.34 2.81 -2.01
N PHE A 187 -7.08 3.82 -2.43
CA PHE A 187 -6.60 4.93 -3.29
C PHE A 187 -6.92 6.27 -2.67
N GLY A 188 -5.98 7.22 -2.76
CA GLY A 188 -6.30 8.64 -2.63
C GLY A 188 -7.11 9.09 -3.84
N VAL A 189 -8.15 9.89 -3.65
CA VAL A 189 -9.04 10.36 -4.72
C VAL A 189 -9.12 11.87 -4.70
N VAL A 190 -8.83 12.52 -5.82
CA VAL A 190 -8.95 13.98 -5.95
C VAL A 190 -10.41 14.37 -5.90
N THR A 191 -10.80 15.15 -4.90
CA THR A 191 -12.19 15.63 -4.70
C THR A 191 -12.38 17.10 -5.06
N ASP A 192 -11.30 17.90 -5.01
CA ASP A 192 -11.36 19.34 -5.28
C ASP A 192 -10.01 19.82 -5.85
N THR A 193 -10.00 20.25 -7.11
CA THR A 193 -8.79 20.77 -7.77
C THR A 193 -8.60 22.28 -7.58
N THR A 194 -9.56 22.97 -6.96
CA THR A 194 -9.46 24.43 -6.76
C THR A 194 -8.55 24.84 -5.60
N LYS A 195 -8.16 23.88 -4.78
CA LYS A 195 -7.36 24.08 -3.57
C LYS A 195 -5.94 23.51 -3.69
N THR A 196 -5.50 23.17 -4.88
CA THR A 196 -4.16 22.62 -5.14
C THR A 196 -3.53 23.33 -6.33
N ASP A 197 -2.19 23.50 -6.27
CA ASP A 197 -1.39 24.00 -7.38
C ASP A 197 -0.98 22.88 -8.36
N VAL A 198 -1.38 21.63 -8.07
CA VAL A 198 -1.09 20.49 -8.93
C VAL A 198 -2.16 20.39 -10.01
N VAL A 199 -1.73 20.37 -11.27
CA VAL A 199 -2.63 20.16 -12.40
C VAL A 199 -3.19 18.74 -12.32
N GLY A 200 -4.52 18.65 -12.35
CA GLY A 200 -5.22 17.37 -12.26
C GLY A 200 -6.73 17.53 -12.47
N SER A 201 -7.46 16.44 -12.30
CA SER A 201 -8.92 16.40 -12.47
C SER A 201 -9.58 15.80 -11.23
N VAL A 202 -10.79 16.26 -10.92
CA VAL A 202 -11.62 15.61 -9.92
C VAL A 202 -11.90 14.16 -10.37
N GLY A 203 -11.73 13.21 -9.44
CA GLY A 203 -11.85 11.78 -9.71
C GLY A 203 -10.54 11.10 -10.11
N GLU A 204 -9.43 11.82 -10.28
CA GLU A 204 -8.12 11.19 -10.34
C GLU A 204 -7.84 10.44 -9.03
N TYR A 205 -7.19 9.27 -9.15
CA TYR A 205 -6.85 8.44 -7.99
C TYR A 205 -5.41 7.89 -8.11
N ASN A 206 -4.77 7.70 -6.96
CA ASN A 206 -3.37 7.27 -6.85
C ASN A 206 -3.16 6.32 -5.67
#